data_4a56cd9d12cdad3bc427f3890835369f
#
_entry.id   4a56cd9d12cdad3bc427f3890835369f
#
_cell.length_a   1.000
_cell.length_b   1.000
_cell.length_c   1.000
_cell.angle_alpha   90.00
_cell.angle_beta   90.00
_cell.angle_gamma   90.00
#
_symmetry.space_group_name_H-M   'P 1'
#
loop_
_entity.id
_entity.type
_entity.pdbx_description
1 polymer ?
#
loop_
_entity_poly.entity_id
_entity_poly.type
_entity_poly.pdbx_seq_one_letter_code
_entity_poly.pdbx_strand_id
1 'polypeptide(L)'
;GRARAGNASPENQDRVMVIGGGQSGRVLIRELQSSSHLHSKVCCVIDDNPNKQGRVLEGVPIVGNRYDIVDAVKKYDINRIIYAIPATTGKNRKDILNICKDTGCRMQTVPAVYQLVNGEVSVSKLRDVEITDLLGRAQVKVNNDEILTSMKGKTVLVTGGGGSIGSELCRQIAKSEPKKLVIFDI
;
A
#
# COMPACT_ATOMS: atom_id res chain seq x y z
N GLY A 1 12.75 -10.64 -44.59
CA GLY A 1 11.54 -10.09 -43.98
C GLY A 1 11.89 -9.49 -42.63
N ARG A 2 12.04 -8.15 -42.56
CA ARG A 2 12.24 -7.44 -41.28
C ARG A 2 10.88 -7.40 -40.55
N ALA A 3 10.76 -8.04 -39.38
CA ALA A 3 9.63 -7.89 -38.50
C ALA A 3 9.61 -6.42 -37.99
N ARG A 4 8.55 -5.71 -38.30
CA ARG A 4 8.26 -4.39 -37.74
C ARG A 4 7.91 -4.57 -36.27
N ALA A 5 8.73 -3.96 -35.41
CA ALA A 5 8.37 -3.74 -34.02
C ALA A 5 7.10 -2.87 -34.01
N GLY A 6 6.01 -3.39 -33.43
CA GLY A 6 4.76 -2.67 -33.29
C GLY A 6 4.96 -1.46 -32.38
N ASN A 7 4.90 -0.26 -32.95
CA ASN A 7 4.71 0.98 -32.20
C ASN A 7 3.34 0.90 -31.55
N ALA A 8 3.29 0.67 -30.23
CA ALA A 8 2.09 0.90 -29.45
C ALA A 8 1.75 2.39 -29.55
N SER A 9 0.53 2.69 -29.97
CA SER A 9 0.03 4.06 -30.11
C SER A 9 0.08 4.78 -28.76
N PRO A 10 0.39 6.09 -28.70
CA PRO A 10 0.46 6.89 -27.48
C PRO A 10 -0.84 6.87 -26.63
N GLU A 11 -1.95 6.46 -27.22
CA GLU A 11 -3.28 6.44 -26.62
C GLU A 11 -3.50 5.36 -25.55
N ASN A 12 -2.56 4.42 -25.37
CA ASN A 12 -2.74 3.29 -24.44
C ASN A 12 -1.69 3.25 -23.31
N GLN A 13 -1.06 4.39 -22.99
CA GLN A 13 -0.09 4.47 -21.91
C GLN A 13 -0.74 5.02 -20.64
N ASP A 14 -0.65 4.26 -19.53
CA ASP A 14 -1.07 4.73 -18.20
C ASP A 14 -0.22 5.93 -17.78
N ARG A 15 -0.89 7.05 -17.52
CA ARG A 15 -0.26 8.26 -16.98
C ARG A 15 -0.45 8.28 -15.47
N VAL A 16 0.63 8.06 -14.76
CA VAL A 16 0.61 7.73 -13.34
C VAL A 16 1.01 8.93 -12.47
N MET A 17 0.23 9.18 -11.43
CA MET A 17 0.58 10.00 -10.28
C MET A 17 0.92 9.08 -9.10
N VAL A 18 2.05 9.32 -8.42
CA VAL A 18 2.39 8.62 -7.19
C VAL A 18 2.15 9.54 -5.99
N ILE A 19 1.40 9.06 -5.00
CA ILE A 19 1.19 9.78 -3.74
C ILE A 19 2.10 9.19 -2.67
N GLY A 20 3.04 10.01 -2.19
CA GLY A 20 4.09 9.65 -1.27
C GLY A 20 5.47 9.58 -1.90
N GLY A 21 6.28 10.61 -1.69
CA GLY A 21 7.67 10.72 -2.14
C GLY A 21 8.68 10.15 -1.12
N GLY A 22 8.28 9.12 -0.37
CA GLY A 22 9.15 8.37 0.54
C GLY A 22 9.84 7.18 -0.14
N GLN A 23 10.39 6.29 0.67
CA GLN A 23 11.10 5.10 0.18
C GLN A 23 10.21 4.22 -0.71
N SER A 24 8.96 3.97 -0.30
CA SER A 24 8.02 3.16 -1.08
C SER A 24 7.71 3.78 -2.44
N GLY A 25 7.47 5.11 -2.48
CA GLY A 25 7.26 5.83 -3.75
C GLY A 25 8.47 5.76 -4.67
N ARG A 26 9.69 5.90 -4.11
CA ARG A 26 10.94 5.78 -4.86
C ARG A 26 11.09 4.41 -5.52
N VAL A 27 10.84 3.33 -4.78
CA VAL A 27 10.94 1.96 -5.31
C VAL A 27 9.92 1.73 -6.42
N LEU A 28 8.65 2.15 -6.21
CA LEU A 28 7.61 2.03 -7.23
C LEU A 28 7.93 2.81 -8.51
N ILE A 29 8.45 4.02 -8.39
CA ILE A 29 8.82 4.83 -9.56
C ILE A 29 9.90 4.12 -10.37
N ARG A 30 10.96 3.62 -9.72
CA ARG A 30 12.02 2.88 -10.39
C ARG A 30 11.50 1.64 -11.11
N GLU A 31 10.63 0.87 -10.46
CA GLU A 31 10.06 -0.34 -11.03
C GLU A 31 9.16 -0.02 -12.25
N LEU A 32 8.30 0.99 -12.13
CA LEU A 32 7.45 1.44 -13.24
C LEU A 32 8.28 1.93 -14.44
N GLN A 33 9.41 2.63 -14.19
CA GLN A 33 10.31 3.12 -15.24
C GLN A 33 11.14 2.02 -15.89
N SER A 34 11.52 0.98 -15.12
CA SER A 34 12.34 -0.13 -15.62
C SER A 34 11.54 -1.19 -16.38
N SER A 35 10.23 -1.25 -16.16
CA SER A 35 9.36 -2.29 -16.73
C SER A 35 8.71 -1.83 -18.04
N SER A 36 9.34 -2.14 -19.16
CA SER A 36 8.84 -1.77 -20.50
C SER A 36 7.47 -2.36 -20.85
N HIS A 37 7.07 -3.47 -20.20
CA HIS A 37 5.79 -4.14 -20.46
C HIS A 37 4.61 -3.51 -19.71
N LEU A 38 4.85 -2.60 -18.75
CA LEU A 38 3.77 -2.01 -17.97
C LEU A 38 3.07 -0.85 -18.68
N HIS A 39 3.61 -0.39 -19.83
CA HIS A 39 3.06 0.73 -20.60
C HIS A 39 2.63 1.92 -19.71
N SER A 40 3.41 2.21 -18.65
CA SER A 40 3.09 3.23 -17.65
C SER A 40 4.16 4.32 -17.66
N LYS A 41 3.73 5.59 -17.58
CA LYS A 41 4.59 6.75 -17.41
C LYS A 41 4.27 7.45 -16.10
N VAL A 42 5.22 7.52 -15.17
CA VAL A 42 5.06 8.34 -13.97
C VAL A 42 5.29 9.81 -14.33
N CYS A 43 4.24 10.62 -14.18
CA CYS A 43 4.23 12.02 -14.61
C CYS A 43 4.54 12.99 -13.48
N CYS A 44 4.08 12.70 -12.26
CA CYS A 44 4.29 13.55 -11.10
C CYS A 44 4.15 12.77 -9.78
N VAL A 45 4.64 13.40 -8.71
CA VAL A 45 4.53 12.90 -7.33
C VAL A 45 3.85 13.97 -6.48
N ILE A 46 3.01 13.54 -5.54
CA ILE A 46 2.42 14.35 -4.47
C ILE A 46 3.01 13.92 -3.14
N ASP A 47 3.48 14.88 -2.34
CA ASP A 47 3.96 14.62 -0.97
C ASP A 47 3.62 15.81 -0.06
N ASP A 48 3.02 15.54 1.10
CA ASP A 48 2.60 16.57 2.05
C ASP A 48 3.78 17.25 2.77
N ASN A 49 4.97 16.67 2.71
CA ASN A 49 6.16 17.26 3.32
C ASN A 49 6.63 18.48 2.49
N PRO A 50 6.53 19.71 3.02
CA PRO A 50 6.88 20.91 2.29
C PRO A 50 8.35 20.94 1.84
N ASN A 51 9.25 20.26 2.56
CA ASN A 51 10.67 20.18 2.21
C ASN A 51 10.95 19.33 0.96
N LYS A 52 9.98 18.57 0.49
CA LYS A 52 10.10 17.75 -0.73
C LYS A 52 9.46 18.42 -1.95
N GLN A 53 8.51 19.31 -1.74
CA GLN A 53 7.81 19.98 -2.84
C GLN A 53 8.79 20.78 -3.72
N GLY A 54 8.56 20.76 -5.02
CA GLY A 54 9.45 21.39 -6.00
C GLY A 54 10.75 20.62 -6.28
N ARG A 55 11.00 19.50 -5.58
CA ARG A 55 12.14 18.61 -5.85
C ARG A 55 11.79 17.53 -6.86
N VAL A 56 12.79 16.76 -7.24
CA VAL A 56 12.67 15.65 -8.17
C VAL A 56 12.97 14.34 -7.45
N LEU A 57 12.15 13.33 -7.66
CA LEU A 57 12.33 11.97 -7.14
C LEU A 57 12.44 10.99 -8.32
N GLU A 58 13.59 10.35 -8.49
CA GLU A 58 13.87 9.42 -9.62
C GLU A 58 13.52 10.03 -11.00
N GLY A 59 13.87 11.29 -11.21
CA GLY A 59 13.57 12.01 -12.45
C GLY A 59 12.13 12.54 -12.56
N VAL A 60 11.26 12.31 -11.57
CA VAL A 60 9.85 12.74 -11.56
C VAL A 60 9.63 13.92 -10.60
N PRO A 61 8.98 15.02 -11.03
CA PRO A 61 8.79 16.19 -10.18
C PRO A 61 7.78 15.92 -9.05
N ILE A 62 8.09 16.42 -7.85
CA ILE A 62 7.14 16.50 -6.73
C ILE A 62 6.43 17.85 -6.83
N VAL A 63 5.18 17.81 -7.27
CA VAL A 63 4.47 19.00 -7.78
C VAL A 63 3.63 19.72 -6.72
N GLY A 64 3.42 19.11 -5.56
CA GLY A 64 2.62 19.71 -4.49
C GLY A 64 2.23 18.73 -3.39
N ASN A 65 1.24 19.11 -2.60
CA ASN A 65 0.66 18.35 -1.50
C ASN A 65 -0.72 17.76 -1.89
N ARG A 66 -1.42 17.14 -0.92
CA ARG A 66 -2.72 16.49 -1.14
C ARG A 66 -3.79 17.41 -1.77
N TYR A 67 -3.73 18.70 -1.53
CA TYR A 67 -4.73 19.66 -2.06
C TYR A 67 -4.49 20.02 -3.52
N ASP A 68 -3.29 19.71 -4.05
CA ASP A 68 -2.93 19.95 -5.45
C ASP A 68 -3.27 18.74 -6.34
N ILE A 69 -3.80 17.62 -5.78
CA ILE A 69 -4.06 16.37 -6.52
C ILE A 69 -4.98 16.62 -7.72
N VAL A 70 -6.12 17.30 -7.52
CA VAL A 70 -7.13 17.50 -8.57
C VAL A 70 -6.57 18.32 -9.74
N ASP A 71 -5.84 19.38 -9.43
CA ASP A 71 -5.21 20.23 -10.45
C ASP A 71 -4.07 19.53 -11.17
N ALA A 72 -3.27 18.75 -10.43
CA ALA A 72 -2.20 17.95 -11.02
C ALA A 72 -2.75 16.84 -11.92
N VAL A 73 -3.89 16.22 -11.58
CA VAL A 73 -4.55 15.23 -12.44
C VAL A 73 -4.89 15.84 -13.80
N LYS A 74 -5.48 17.04 -13.81
CA LYS A 74 -5.83 17.76 -15.05
C LYS A 74 -4.59 18.19 -15.81
N LYS A 75 -3.62 18.81 -15.12
CA LYS A 75 -2.39 19.37 -15.73
C LYS A 75 -1.53 18.31 -16.39
N TYR A 76 -1.42 17.14 -15.79
CA TYR A 76 -0.58 16.05 -16.27
C TYR A 76 -1.35 14.95 -16.98
N ASP A 77 -2.68 15.13 -17.20
CA ASP A 77 -3.57 14.15 -17.84
C ASP A 77 -3.43 12.76 -17.22
N ILE A 78 -3.59 12.69 -15.89
CA ILE A 78 -3.43 11.48 -15.11
C ILE A 78 -4.68 10.62 -15.21
N ASN A 79 -4.51 9.32 -15.47
CA ASN A 79 -5.59 8.33 -15.47
C ASN A 79 -5.43 7.27 -14.38
N ARG A 80 -4.25 7.19 -13.73
CA ARG A 80 -3.97 6.21 -12.68
C ARG A 80 -3.23 6.87 -11.51
N ILE A 81 -3.72 6.63 -10.30
CA ILE A 81 -3.11 7.13 -9.05
C ILE A 81 -2.64 5.93 -8.22
N ILE A 82 -1.39 5.96 -7.76
CA ILE A 82 -0.85 4.94 -6.87
C ILE A 82 -0.54 5.57 -5.50
N TYR A 83 -1.24 5.07 -4.47
CA TYR A 83 -1.00 5.46 -3.09
C TYR A 83 0.16 4.64 -2.50
N ALA A 84 1.31 5.30 -2.29
CA ALA A 84 2.57 4.69 -1.90
C ALA A 84 3.02 5.06 -0.47
N ILE A 85 2.11 5.57 0.39
CA ILE A 85 2.45 5.92 1.76
C ILE A 85 2.19 4.71 2.65
N PRO A 86 3.23 4.08 3.25
CA PRO A 86 3.05 3.02 4.22
C PRO A 86 2.50 3.58 5.53
N ALA A 87 1.69 2.78 6.25
CA ALA A 87 1.33 2.96 7.66
C ALA A 87 1.00 4.40 8.09
N THR A 88 0.17 5.13 7.32
CA THR A 88 -0.41 6.39 7.80
C THR A 88 -1.56 6.11 8.76
N THR A 89 -1.77 7.04 9.72
CA THR A 89 -2.97 7.04 10.55
C THR A 89 -4.21 6.97 9.65
N GLY A 90 -5.19 6.15 10.00
CA GLY A 90 -6.38 5.90 9.18
C GLY A 90 -7.08 7.17 8.68
N LYS A 91 -7.03 8.26 9.46
CA LYS A 91 -7.59 9.57 9.09
C LYS A 91 -6.86 10.18 7.88
N ASN A 92 -5.55 10.30 7.92
CA ASN A 92 -4.77 10.89 6.83
C ASN A 92 -4.91 10.10 5.52
N ARG A 93 -4.93 8.77 5.61
CA ARG A 93 -5.17 7.92 4.44
C ARG A 93 -6.54 8.17 3.84
N LYS A 94 -7.59 8.20 4.68
CA LYS A 94 -8.96 8.42 4.24
C LYS A 94 -9.13 9.76 3.55
N ASP A 95 -8.56 10.82 4.10
CA ASP A 95 -8.65 12.17 3.53
C ASP A 95 -8.03 12.21 2.12
N ILE A 96 -6.84 11.66 1.94
CA ILE A 96 -6.18 11.60 0.64
C ILE A 96 -6.98 10.75 -0.36
N LEU A 97 -7.45 9.57 0.05
CA LEU A 97 -8.22 8.69 -0.83
C LEU A 97 -9.57 9.31 -1.24
N ASN A 98 -10.22 10.09 -0.35
CA ASN A 98 -11.44 10.83 -0.70
C ASN A 98 -11.16 11.90 -1.76
N ILE A 99 -10.07 12.66 -1.64
CA ILE A 99 -9.67 13.63 -2.67
C ILE A 99 -9.43 12.92 -4.02
N CYS A 100 -8.73 11.79 -3.99
CA CYS A 100 -8.46 11.00 -5.20
C CYS A 100 -9.74 10.46 -5.86
N LYS A 101 -10.74 10.05 -5.07
CA LYS A 101 -12.02 9.55 -5.58
C LYS A 101 -12.69 10.54 -6.51
N ASP A 102 -12.64 11.82 -6.18
CA ASP A 102 -13.29 12.89 -6.95
C ASP A 102 -12.61 13.16 -8.30
N THR A 103 -11.42 12.59 -8.53
CA THR A 103 -10.69 12.71 -9.80
C THR A 103 -11.18 11.78 -10.90
N GLY A 104 -11.89 10.71 -10.55
CA GLY A 104 -12.30 9.65 -11.49
C GLY A 104 -11.16 8.74 -11.98
N CYS A 105 -9.92 8.94 -11.51
CA CYS A 105 -8.79 8.11 -11.87
C CYS A 105 -8.87 6.71 -11.25
N ARG A 106 -8.27 5.71 -11.92
CA ARG A 106 -8.05 4.39 -11.31
C ARG A 106 -7.11 4.52 -10.12
N MET A 107 -7.51 4.02 -8.97
CA MET A 107 -6.75 4.13 -7.73
C MET A 107 -6.20 2.79 -7.29
N GLN A 108 -4.91 2.74 -6.99
CA GLN A 108 -4.23 1.54 -6.49
C GLN A 108 -3.41 1.84 -5.25
N THR A 109 -3.19 0.81 -4.43
CA THR A 109 -2.36 0.90 -3.21
C THR A 109 -1.57 -0.37 -3.01
N VAL A 110 -0.46 -0.25 -2.28
CA VAL A 110 0.30 -1.41 -1.81
C VAL A 110 -0.37 -1.95 -0.55
N PRO A 111 -0.72 -3.25 -0.48
CA PRO A 111 -1.27 -3.85 0.73
C PRO A 111 -0.29 -3.75 1.91
N ALA A 112 -0.81 -3.41 3.09
CA ALA A 112 -0.01 -3.22 4.31
C ALA A 112 0.81 -4.46 4.70
N VAL A 113 0.31 -5.65 4.42
CA VAL A 113 1.00 -6.93 4.72
C VAL A 113 2.37 -7.04 4.04
N TYR A 114 2.48 -6.59 2.79
CA TYR A 114 3.75 -6.63 2.05
C TYR A 114 4.77 -5.61 2.55
N GLN A 115 4.32 -4.53 3.16
CA GLN A 115 5.19 -3.50 3.75
C GLN A 115 5.82 -3.97 5.08
N LEU A 116 5.13 -4.86 5.82
CA LEU A 116 5.56 -5.33 7.13
C LEU A 116 6.53 -6.52 7.07
N VAL A 117 6.40 -7.40 6.06
CA VAL A 117 7.13 -8.68 6.04
C VAL A 117 8.50 -8.57 5.40
N ASN A 118 8.64 -7.83 4.30
CA ASN A 118 9.89 -7.84 3.51
C ASN A 118 10.45 -6.45 3.20
N GLY A 119 9.77 -5.36 3.57
CA GLY A 119 10.18 -4.00 3.17
C GLY A 119 10.17 -3.77 1.64
N GLU A 120 9.75 -4.75 0.87
CA GLU A 120 9.72 -4.72 -0.59
C GLU A 120 8.36 -4.25 -1.08
N VAL A 121 8.36 -3.08 -1.69
CA VAL A 121 7.21 -2.55 -2.42
C VAL A 121 7.41 -2.90 -3.89
N SER A 122 6.43 -3.56 -4.51
CA SER A 122 6.48 -3.93 -5.92
C SER A 122 5.19 -3.60 -6.65
N VAL A 123 5.30 -3.23 -7.92
CA VAL A 123 4.14 -2.97 -8.80
C VAL A 123 3.26 -4.20 -8.95
N SER A 124 3.85 -5.41 -8.93
CA SER A 124 3.11 -6.68 -8.99
C SER A 124 2.21 -6.92 -7.77
N LYS A 125 2.42 -6.19 -6.68
CA LYS A 125 1.66 -6.27 -5.43
C LYS A 125 0.60 -5.18 -5.30
N LEU A 126 0.46 -4.30 -6.28
CA LEU A 126 -0.58 -3.28 -6.27
C LEU A 126 -1.96 -3.92 -6.35
N ARG A 127 -2.90 -3.41 -5.56
CA ARG A 127 -4.32 -3.75 -5.64
C ARG A 127 -5.15 -2.48 -5.83
N ASP A 128 -6.30 -2.63 -6.44
CA ASP A 128 -7.24 -1.53 -6.55
C ASP A 128 -7.75 -1.12 -5.15
N VAL A 129 -8.04 0.16 -4.98
CA VAL A 129 -8.59 0.70 -3.74
C VAL A 129 -10.07 0.34 -3.67
N GLU A 130 -10.48 -0.31 -2.59
CA GLU A 130 -11.85 -0.72 -2.34
C GLU A 130 -12.64 0.33 -1.55
N ILE A 131 -13.97 0.25 -1.58
CA ILE A 131 -14.86 1.13 -0.80
C ILE A 131 -14.54 1.03 0.70
N THR A 132 -14.12 -0.14 1.18
CA THR A 132 -13.68 -0.36 2.56
C THR A 132 -12.45 0.45 2.94
N ASP A 133 -11.57 0.75 2.01
CA ASP A 133 -10.41 1.63 2.21
C ASP A 133 -10.85 3.08 2.45
N LEU A 134 -11.93 3.51 1.79
CA LEU A 134 -12.52 4.85 1.92
C LEU A 134 -13.31 5.02 3.22
N LEU A 135 -14.04 3.97 3.61
CA LEU A 135 -14.85 4.00 4.82
C LEU A 135 -14.03 3.97 6.11
N GLY A 136 -12.72 3.64 6.00
CA GLY A 136 -11.83 3.59 7.14
C GLY A 136 -12.43 2.72 8.23
N ARG A 137 -12.37 1.39 8.10
CA ARG A 137 -12.45 0.55 9.29
C ARG A 137 -11.35 1.07 10.21
N ALA A 138 -11.75 1.68 11.33
CA ALA A 138 -10.86 1.85 12.44
C ALA A 138 -10.19 0.48 12.61
N GLN A 139 -8.89 0.40 12.35
CA GLN A 139 -8.16 -0.76 12.82
C GLN A 139 -8.50 -0.83 14.29
N VAL A 140 -9.22 -1.89 14.68
CA VAL A 140 -9.36 -2.22 16.08
C VAL A 140 -7.91 -2.33 16.53
N LYS A 141 -7.40 -1.32 17.23
CA LYS A 141 -6.16 -1.44 17.98
C LYS A 141 -6.49 -2.43 19.07
N VAL A 142 -6.36 -3.69 18.71
CA VAL A 142 -6.40 -4.78 19.67
C VAL A 142 -5.16 -4.54 20.52
N ASN A 143 -5.37 -4.19 21.77
CA ASN A 143 -4.28 -4.09 22.74
C ASN A 143 -3.82 -5.54 22.98
N ASN A 144 -2.86 -5.96 22.12
CA ASN A 144 -2.34 -7.33 22.16
C ASN A 144 -1.81 -7.66 23.56
N ASP A 145 -1.28 -6.68 24.28
CA ASP A 145 -0.74 -6.86 25.62
C ASP A 145 -1.85 -7.19 26.65
N GLU A 146 -3.01 -6.55 26.56
CA GLU A 146 -4.16 -6.89 27.43
C GLU A 146 -4.69 -8.29 27.12
N ILE A 147 -4.80 -8.68 25.86
CA ILE A 147 -5.26 -10.00 25.46
C ILE A 147 -4.28 -11.08 25.92
N LEU A 148 -2.99 -10.90 25.66
CA LEU A 148 -1.95 -11.82 26.08
C LEU A 148 -1.90 -11.93 27.61
N THR A 149 -1.99 -10.82 28.33
CA THR A 149 -2.07 -10.79 29.80
C THR A 149 -3.30 -11.54 30.31
N SER A 150 -4.44 -11.45 29.61
CA SER A 150 -5.66 -12.17 29.97
C SER A 150 -5.53 -13.70 29.87
N MET A 151 -4.57 -14.20 29.11
CA MET A 151 -4.31 -15.64 28.91
C MET A 151 -3.30 -16.21 29.92
N LYS A 152 -2.58 -15.35 30.64
CA LYS A 152 -1.60 -15.79 31.64
C LYS A 152 -2.24 -16.69 32.70
N GLY A 153 -1.61 -17.83 32.95
CA GLY A 153 -2.07 -18.82 33.95
C GLY A 153 -3.33 -19.60 33.55
N LYS A 154 -3.92 -19.37 32.37
CA LYS A 154 -5.12 -20.10 31.89
C LYS A 154 -4.74 -21.29 31.01
N THR A 155 -5.65 -22.24 30.88
CA THR A 155 -5.56 -23.29 29.86
C THR A 155 -6.21 -22.80 28.59
N VAL A 156 -5.46 -22.79 27.49
CA VAL A 156 -5.90 -22.32 26.18
C VAL A 156 -5.93 -23.48 25.21
N LEU A 157 -7.02 -23.65 24.48
CA LEU A 157 -7.16 -24.62 23.39
C LEU A 157 -7.15 -23.87 22.06
N VAL A 158 -6.27 -24.30 21.13
CA VAL A 158 -6.21 -23.80 19.76
C VAL A 158 -6.57 -24.94 18.81
N THR A 159 -7.63 -24.75 18.05
CA THR A 159 -8.02 -25.68 16.96
C THR A 159 -7.42 -25.22 15.64
N GLY A 160 -7.00 -26.15 14.78
CA GLY A 160 -6.29 -25.83 13.52
C GLY A 160 -4.86 -25.31 13.74
N GLY A 161 -4.23 -25.72 14.84
CA GLY A 161 -2.92 -25.20 15.26
C GLY A 161 -1.74 -25.64 14.40
N GLY A 162 -1.91 -26.65 13.55
CA GLY A 162 -0.89 -27.10 12.57
C GLY A 162 -0.85 -26.26 11.29
N GLY A 163 -1.90 -25.46 11.01
CA GLY A 163 -1.95 -24.57 9.84
C GLY A 163 -1.11 -23.31 10.02
N SER A 164 -0.92 -22.56 8.92
CA SER A 164 -0.10 -21.33 8.91
C SER A 164 -0.56 -20.27 9.90
N ILE A 165 -1.88 -20.05 10.04
CA ILE A 165 -2.46 -19.08 10.98
C ILE A 165 -2.43 -19.63 12.41
N GLY A 166 -2.86 -20.88 12.60
CA GLY A 166 -2.95 -21.50 13.92
C GLY A 166 -1.58 -21.67 14.60
N SER A 167 -0.56 -22.02 13.84
CA SER A 167 0.81 -22.17 14.37
C SER A 167 1.40 -20.85 14.84
N GLU A 168 1.14 -19.75 14.13
CA GLU A 168 1.58 -18.42 14.56
C GLU A 168 0.80 -17.95 15.80
N LEU A 169 -0.50 -18.20 15.85
CA LEU A 169 -1.32 -17.94 17.03
C LEU A 169 -0.79 -18.69 18.25
N CYS A 170 -0.45 -19.96 18.11
CA CYS A 170 0.16 -20.76 19.17
C CYS A 170 1.47 -20.18 19.68
N ARG A 171 2.35 -19.67 18.78
CA ARG A 171 3.61 -19.02 19.16
C ARG A 171 3.36 -17.73 19.96
N GLN A 172 2.39 -16.95 19.57
CA GLN A 172 2.03 -15.71 20.29
C GLN A 172 1.43 -16.02 21.66
N ILE A 173 0.52 -16.98 21.75
CA ILE A 173 -0.09 -17.41 23.02
C ILE A 173 0.97 -17.99 23.98
N ALA A 174 1.91 -18.76 23.48
CA ALA A 174 2.99 -19.32 24.30
C ALA A 174 3.84 -18.25 25.00
N LYS A 175 4.01 -17.07 24.38
CA LYS A 175 4.71 -15.93 25.00
C LYS A 175 3.97 -15.32 26.19
N SER A 176 2.66 -15.53 26.31
CA SER A 176 1.84 -15.01 27.42
C SER A 176 1.87 -15.89 28.66
N GLU A 177 2.70 -16.91 28.72
CA GLU A 177 2.86 -17.83 29.86
C GLU A 177 1.52 -18.48 30.31
N PRO A 178 0.76 -19.13 29.39
CA PRO A 178 -0.43 -19.84 29.77
C PRO A 178 -0.07 -21.00 30.69
N LYS A 179 -0.98 -21.40 31.57
CA LYS A 179 -0.82 -22.61 32.40
C LYS A 179 -0.67 -23.87 31.54
N LYS A 180 -1.42 -23.93 30.43
CA LYS A 180 -1.38 -25.01 29.47
C LYS A 180 -1.85 -24.52 28.10
N LEU A 181 -1.12 -24.87 27.05
CA LEU A 181 -1.54 -24.68 25.67
C LEU A 181 -1.83 -26.05 25.05
N VAL A 182 -3.07 -26.26 24.64
CA VAL A 182 -3.51 -27.47 23.97
C VAL A 182 -3.74 -27.18 22.50
N ILE A 183 -3.11 -27.93 21.63
CA ILE A 183 -3.26 -27.77 20.17
C ILE A 183 -4.05 -28.98 19.67
N PHE A 184 -5.14 -28.71 18.97
CA PHE A 184 -5.93 -29.73 18.29
C PHE A 184 -5.91 -29.46 16.78
N ASP A 185 -5.53 -30.46 15.99
CA ASP A 185 -5.50 -30.41 14.54
C ASP A 185 -5.98 -31.75 13.95
N ILE A 186 -6.47 -31.71 12.71
CA ILE A 186 -6.96 -32.89 11.97
C ILE A 186 -6.09 -33.10 10.75
#